data_331333b10c2dd0bf0899930572ac7b7e
#
_entry.id   331333b10c2dd0bf0899930572ac7b7e
#
_cell.length_a   1.000
_cell.length_b   1.000
_cell.length_c   1.000
_cell.angle_alpha   90.00
_cell.angle_beta   90.00
_cell.angle_gamma   90.00
#
_symmetry.space_group_name_H-M   'P 1'
#
loop_
_entity.id
_entity.type
_entity.pdbx_description
1 polymer ?
#
loop_
_entity_poly.entity_id
_entity_poly.type
_entity_poly.pdbx_seq_one_letter_code
_entity_poly.pdbx_strand_id
1 'polypeptide(L)'
;MAKLERIFRKKFTIPIGAAETTITQSFILEGEIGALFVRMPNWTNNVTGVVSLLDQDGYEVVASSALARNADHKVPASWPLPGSQTLKVVLGGVPGGAGGSVIVVAYGRQLG
;
A
#
# COMPACT_ATOMS: atom_id res chain seq x y z
N MET A 1 -18.84 -1.96 -29.63
CA MET A 1 -19.42 -1.85 -28.28
C MET A 1 -18.38 -1.38 -27.29
N ALA A 2 -18.68 -0.35 -26.54
CA ALA A 2 -17.76 0.15 -25.53
C ALA A 2 -17.71 -0.80 -24.33
N LYS A 3 -16.53 -1.03 -23.79
CA LYS A 3 -16.36 -1.75 -22.53
C LYS A 3 -16.69 -0.83 -21.37
N LEU A 4 -17.38 -1.35 -20.38
CA LEU A 4 -17.65 -0.64 -19.16
C LEU A 4 -16.43 -0.68 -18.24
N GLU A 5 -16.07 0.47 -17.71
CA GLU A 5 -15.08 0.55 -16.65
C GLU A 5 -15.74 0.22 -15.30
N ARG A 6 -15.02 -0.48 -14.47
CA ARG A 6 -15.43 -0.74 -13.09
C ARG A 6 -14.48 -0.04 -12.15
N ILE A 7 -15.05 0.55 -11.12
CA ILE A 7 -14.25 1.03 -10.00
C ILE A 7 -13.99 -0.16 -9.10
N PHE A 8 -12.71 -0.40 -8.80
CA PHE A 8 -12.35 -1.42 -7.82
C PHE A 8 -11.92 -0.78 -6.50
N ARG A 9 -12.09 -1.56 -5.46
CA ARG A 9 -11.56 -1.24 -4.13
C ARG A 9 -10.93 -2.51 -3.58
N LYS A 10 -9.61 -2.48 -3.37
CA LYS A 10 -8.87 -3.61 -2.84
C LYS A 10 -8.26 -3.24 -1.50
N LYS A 11 -8.61 -3.98 -0.46
CA LYS A 11 -8.10 -3.76 0.89
C LYS A 11 -7.01 -4.77 1.22
N PHE A 12 -5.90 -4.26 1.74
CA PHE A 12 -4.80 -5.07 2.25
C PHE A 12 -4.65 -4.79 3.75
N THR A 13 -4.56 -5.85 4.54
CA THR A 13 -4.20 -5.75 5.95
C THR A 13 -2.83 -6.35 6.11
N ILE A 14 -1.85 -5.52 6.47
CA ILE A 14 -0.44 -5.90 6.50
C ILE A 14 0.04 -5.89 7.94
N PRO A 15 0.12 -7.07 8.58
CA PRO A 15 0.63 -7.15 9.94
C PRO A 15 2.14 -6.92 9.96
N ILE A 16 2.60 -6.12 10.91
CA ILE A 16 4.01 -5.82 11.11
C ILE A 16 4.35 -6.15 12.56
N GLY A 17 5.28 -7.07 12.75
CA GLY A 17 5.73 -7.47 14.09
C GLY A 17 6.61 -6.40 14.73
N ALA A 18 6.79 -6.51 16.05
CA ALA A 18 7.49 -5.52 16.87
C ALA A 18 8.93 -5.21 16.39
N ALA A 19 9.59 -6.16 15.75
CA ALA A 19 10.97 -6.02 15.29
C ALA A 19 11.09 -5.96 13.75
N GLU A 20 9.98 -5.91 13.04
CA GLU A 20 9.98 -5.87 11.58
C GLU A 20 10.00 -4.43 11.07
N THR A 21 10.71 -4.21 9.97
CA THR A 21 10.80 -2.88 9.34
C THR A 21 10.40 -2.90 7.86
N THR A 22 10.32 -4.08 7.24
CA THR A 22 9.96 -4.19 5.83
C THR A 22 9.04 -5.39 5.63
N ILE A 23 7.90 -5.13 5.02
CA ILE A 23 6.93 -6.17 4.66
C ILE A 23 6.53 -5.97 3.21
N THR A 24 6.44 -7.06 2.47
CA THR A 24 5.96 -7.06 1.09
C THR A 24 4.78 -8.01 0.96
N GLN A 25 3.85 -7.66 0.07
CA GLN A 25 2.72 -8.50 -0.27
C GLN A 25 2.46 -8.42 -1.77
N SER A 26 2.62 -9.54 -2.46
CA SER A 26 2.33 -9.63 -3.88
C SER A 26 0.85 -9.80 -4.12
N PHE A 27 0.34 -9.25 -5.20
CA PHE A 27 -1.06 -9.41 -5.60
C PHE A 27 -1.20 -9.31 -7.11
N ILE A 28 -2.35 -9.78 -7.60
CA ILE A 28 -2.68 -9.75 -9.02
C ILE A 28 -3.92 -8.88 -9.19
N LEU A 29 -3.80 -7.84 -10.00
CA LEU A 29 -4.90 -6.94 -10.32
C LEU A 29 -4.57 -6.21 -11.61
N GLU A 30 -5.49 -6.23 -12.56
CA GLU A 30 -5.36 -5.50 -13.82
C GLU A 30 -6.25 -4.27 -13.81
N GLY A 31 -5.74 -3.16 -14.32
CA GLY A 31 -6.48 -1.91 -14.38
C GLY A 31 -5.57 -0.71 -14.19
N GLU A 32 -6.12 0.35 -13.66
CA GLU A 32 -5.37 1.57 -13.35
C GLU A 32 -5.66 1.99 -11.92
N ILE A 33 -4.60 2.16 -11.13
CA ILE A 33 -4.74 2.65 -9.76
C ILE A 33 -4.90 4.17 -9.78
N GLY A 34 -5.83 4.69 -8.98
CA GLY A 34 -6.09 6.13 -8.87
C GLY A 34 -5.70 6.73 -7.53
N ALA A 35 -5.75 5.95 -6.46
CA ALA A 35 -5.37 6.41 -5.13
C ALA A 35 -5.11 5.24 -4.20
N LEU A 36 -4.24 5.47 -3.22
CA LEU A 36 -4.07 4.59 -2.06
C LEU A 36 -4.50 5.35 -0.80
N PHE A 37 -5.26 4.68 0.05
CA PHE A 37 -5.54 5.17 1.39
C PHE A 37 -4.79 4.28 2.36
N VAL A 38 -4.02 4.88 3.27
CA VAL A 38 -3.18 4.15 4.21
C VAL A 38 -3.58 4.53 5.62
N ARG A 39 -3.94 3.54 6.41
CA ARG A 39 -4.18 3.71 7.85
C ARG A 39 -2.98 3.17 8.61
N MET A 40 -2.24 4.09 9.21
CA MET A 40 -1.08 3.77 10.03
C MET A 40 -1.52 3.50 11.47
N PRO A 41 -1.15 2.35 12.05
CA PRO A 41 -1.55 2.03 13.42
C PRO A 41 -0.82 2.88 14.45
N ASN A 42 -1.33 2.89 15.66
CA ASN A 42 -0.70 3.57 16.79
C ASN A 42 0.26 2.62 17.52
N TRP A 43 1.34 2.26 16.86
CA TRP A 43 2.37 1.43 17.50
C TRP A 43 3.21 2.21 18.52
N THR A 44 3.96 1.48 19.34
CA THR A 44 4.64 2.04 20.50
C THR A 44 5.68 3.09 20.14
N ASN A 45 6.54 2.80 19.16
CA ASN A 45 7.60 3.72 18.77
C ASN A 45 7.10 4.74 17.76
N ASN A 46 7.62 5.96 17.82
CA ASN A 46 7.26 7.00 16.87
C ASN A 46 8.07 6.85 15.59
N VAL A 47 7.70 5.87 14.78
CA VAL A 47 8.32 5.61 13.48
C VAL A 47 7.32 5.89 12.37
N THR A 48 7.83 6.39 11.25
CA THR A 48 7.05 6.62 10.05
C THR A 48 7.18 5.42 9.10
N GLY A 49 6.28 5.32 8.15
CA GLY A 49 6.32 4.29 7.13
C GLY A 49 6.20 4.87 5.73
N VAL A 50 6.84 4.21 4.77
CA VAL A 50 6.69 4.50 3.35
C VAL A 50 5.99 3.32 2.71
N VAL A 51 4.89 3.61 2.01
CA VAL A 51 4.14 2.61 1.24
C VAL A 51 4.46 2.81 -0.22
N SER A 52 4.88 1.75 -0.88
CA SER A 52 5.22 1.78 -2.30
C SER A 52 4.59 0.61 -3.04
N LEU A 53 4.47 0.78 -4.35
CA LEU A 53 3.99 -0.23 -5.27
C LEU A 53 5.11 -0.54 -6.24
N LEU A 54 5.47 -1.81 -6.34
CA LEU A 54 6.51 -2.30 -7.22
C LEU A 54 5.88 -3.07 -8.37
N ASP A 55 6.45 -2.92 -9.57
CA ASP A 55 6.05 -3.75 -10.70
C ASP A 55 6.63 -5.16 -10.56
N GLN A 56 6.37 -6.01 -11.56
CA GLN A 56 6.80 -7.41 -11.53
C GLN A 56 8.33 -7.57 -11.54
N ASP A 57 9.07 -6.56 -11.97
CA ASP A 57 10.53 -6.57 -12.00
C ASP A 57 11.14 -5.86 -10.78
N GLY A 58 10.31 -5.39 -9.85
CA GLY A 58 10.75 -4.74 -8.64
C GLY A 58 10.98 -3.23 -8.77
N TYR A 59 10.59 -2.62 -9.88
CA TYR A 59 10.68 -1.17 -10.02
C TYR A 59 9.58 -0.49 -9.21
N GLU A 60 9.96 0.53 -8.44
CA GLU A 60 9.03 1.32 -7.66
C GLU A 60 8.28 2.29 -8.56
N VAL A 61 7.01 2.04 -8.78
CA VAL A 61 6.17 2.82 -9.71
C VAL A 61 5.29 3.83 -8.98
N VAL A 62 5.01 3.61 -7.71
CA VAL A 62 4.30 4.53 -6.83
C VAL A 62 4.96 4.48 -5.47
N ALA A 63 5.18 5.63 -4.84
CA ALA A 63 5.71 5.70 -3.49
C ALA A 63 5.09 6.85 -2.73
N SER A 64 4.81 6.63 -1.46
CA SER A 64 4.39 7.70 -0.55
C SER A 64 5.59 8.48 -0.01
N SER A 65 5.33 9.64 0.58
CA SER A 65 6.25 10.24 1.54
C SER A 65 6.25 9.41 2.84
N ALA A 66 7.05 9.83 3.83
CA ALA A 66 7.02 9.22 5.15
C ALA A 66 5.67 9.52 5.83
N LEU A 67 4.94 8.49 6.21
CA LEU A 67 3.60 8.58 6.78
C LEU A 67 3.67 8.43 8.30
N ALA A 68 3.05 9.36 9.03
CA ALA A 68 3.04 9.35 10.49
C ALA A 68 2.16 8.22 11.02
N ARG A 69 2.54 7.66 12.17
CA ARG A 69 1.73 6.67 12.88
C ARG A 69 0.42 7.29 13.38
N ASN A 70 -0.53 6.43 13.72
CA ASN A 70 -1.82 6.81 14.31
C ASN A 70 -2.57 7.87 13.49
N ALA A 71 -2.60 7.65 12.17
CA ALA A 71 -3.26 8.58 11.25
C ALA A 71 -3.66 7.88 9.95
N ASP A 72 -4.63 8.47 9.28
CA ASP A 72 -5.05 8.08 7.94
C ASP A 72 -4.41 9.01 6.92
N HIS A 73 -3.92 8.44 5.83
CA HIS A 73 -3.23 9.18 4.77
C HIS A 73 -3.82 8.83 3.41
N LYS A 74 -3.93 9.83 2.56
CA LYS A 74 -4.24 9.62 1.15
C LYS A 74 -2.96 9.76 0.34
N VAL A 75 -2.63 8.75 -0.44
CA VAL A 75 -1.47 8.75 -1.33
C VAL A 75 -1.99 8.84 -2.76
N PRO A 76 -1.85 10.00 -3.42
CA PRO A 76 -2.22 10.13 -4.83
C PRO A 76 -1.38 9.16 -5.67
N ALA A 77 -2.04 8.45 -6.56
CA ALA A 77 -1.39 7.50 -7.44
C ALA A 77 -2.12 7.47 -8.77
N SER A 78 -1.38 7.29 -9.84
CA SER A 78 -1.95 7.07 -11.16
C SER A 78 -0.97 6.18 -11.91
N TRP A 79 -1.29 4.89 -12.00
CA TRP A 79 -0.38 3.93 -12.61
C TRP A 79 -1.16 2.74 -13.18
N PRO A 80 -0.83 2.32 -14.40
CA PRO A 80 -1.43 1.11 -14.96
C PRO A 80 -0.90 -0.14 -14.24
N LEU A 81 -1.82 -1.03 -13.89
CA LEU A 81 -1.52 -2.30 -13.24
C LEU A 81 -1.53 -3.41 -14.30
N PRO A 82 -0.38 -4.03 -14.60
CA PRO A 82 -0.30 -5.02 -15.68
C PRO A 82 -0.72 -6.42 -15.28
N GLY A 83 -1.04 -6.64 -14.02
CA GLY A 83 -1.46 -7.96 -13.51
C GLY A 83 -0.73 -8.30 -12.23
N SER A 84 0.57 -8.52 -12.28
CA SER A 84 1.36 -8.92 -11.10
C SER A 84 2.17 -7.73 -10.57
N GLN A 85 2.00 -7.41 -9.30
CA GLN A 85 2.73 -6.35 -8.61
C GLN A 85 2.89 -6.67 -7.12
N THR A 86 3.70 -5.87 -6.44
CA THR A 86 3.99 -6.04 -5.02
C THR A 86 3.77 -4.74 -4.26
N LEU A 87 3.00 -4.83 -3.18
CA LEU A 87 2.85 -3.73 -2.22
C LEU A 87 3.94 -3.88 -1.17
N LYS A 88 4.65 -2.78 -0.88
CA LYS A 88 5.78 -2.77 0.05
C LYS A 88 5.58 -1.69 1.11
N VAL A 89 5.80 -2.05 2.36
CA VAL A 89 5.81 -1.10 3.49
C VAL A 89 7.19 -1.15 4.14
N VAL A 90 7.83 0.01 4.25
CA VAL A 90 9.13 0.17 4.90
C VAL A 90 9.00 1.18 6.03
N LEU A 91 9.37 0.77 7.24
CA LEU A 91 9.37 1.63 8.40
C LEU A 91 10.75 2.24 8.63
N GLY A 92 10.79 3.45 9.15
CA GLY A 92 12.04 4.13 9.51
C GLY A 92 12.74 3.55 10.74
N GLY A 93 12.11 2.62 11.44
CA GLY A 93 12.63 1.91 12.60
C GLY A 93 11.63 0.85 13.03
N VAL A 94 11.96 0.09 14.08
CA VAL A 94 11.06 -0.95 14.59
C VAL A 94 9.86 -0.33 15.30
N PRO A 95 8.64 -0.86 15.11
CA PRO A 95 7.44 -0.31 15.75
C PRO A 95 7.42 -0.56 17.26
N GLY A 96 8.04 -1.62 17.73
CA GLY A 96 8.08 -1.97 19.15
C GLY A 96 6.75 -2.51 19.67
N GLY A 97 6.68 -2.78 20.97
CA GLY A 97 5.48 -3.27 21.63
C GLY A 97 4.94 -4.56 21.01
N ALA A 98 3.69 -4.55 20.60
CA ALA A 98 3.04 -5.65 19.89
C ALA A 98 3.04 -5.49 18.36
N GLY A 99 3.77 -4.50 17.82
CA GLY A 99 3.68 -4.15 16.41
C GLY A 99 2.34 -3.51 16.07
N GLY A 100 1.84 -3.77 14.88
CA GLY A 100 0.53 -3.28 14.43
C GLY A 100 0.26 -3.69 12.99
N SER A 101 -0.94 -3.42 12.51
CA SER A 101 -1.31 -3.69 11.13
C SER A 101 -1.49 -2.38 10.36
N VAL A 102 -0.79 -2.28 9.24
CA VAL A 102 -1.03 -1.19 8.27
C VAL A 102 -2.15 -1.64 7.35
N ILE A 103 -3.16 -0.78 7.19
CA ILE A 103 -4.26 -1.05 6.28
C ILE A 103 -4.09 -0.17 5.06
N VAL A 104 -4.04 -0.79 3.89
CA VAL A 104 -3.93 -0.09 2.61
C VAL A 104 -5.17 -0.41 1.79
N VAL A 105 -5.84 0.61 1.30
CA VAL A 105 -6.98 0.45 0.40
C VAL A 105 -6.63 1.10 -0.93
N ALA A 106 -6.63 0.30 -1.97
CA ALA A 106 -6.39 0.77 -3.33
C ALA A 106 -7.71 0.99 -4.05
N TYR A 107 -7.88 2.17 -4.62
CA TYR A 107 -8.99 2.50 -5.51
C TYR A 107 -8.46 2.69 -6.92
N GLY A 108 -9.21 2.24 -7.88
CA GLY A 108 -8.84 2.40 -9.28
C GLY A 108 -9.94 2.00 -10.22
N ARG A 109 -9.57 1.83 -11.49
CA ARG A 109 -10.48 1.46 -12.56
C ARG A 109 -10.02 0.17 -13.22
N GLN A 110 -10.97 -0.63 -13.61
CA GLN A 110 -10.76 -1.90 -14.25
C GLN A 110 -11.76 -2.03 -15.41
N LEU A 111 -11.31 -2.53 -16.54
CA LEU A 111 -12.21 -2.85 -17.64
C LEU A 111 -12.98 -4.12 -17.32
N GLY A 112 -14.28 -4.02 -17.38
CA GLY A 112 -15.17 -5.11 -17.02
C GLY A 112 -15.66 -5.91 -18.21
#